data_93c27591e06d78662fa4abf842e6d50d
#
_entry.id   93c27591e06d78662fa4abf842e6d50d
#
_cell.length_a   1.000
_cell.length_b   1.000
_cell.length_c   1.000
_cell.angle_alpha   90.00
_cell.angle_beta   90.00
_cell.angle_gamma   90.00
#
_symmetry.space_group_name_H-M   'P 1'
#
loop_
_entity.id
_entity.type
_entity.pdbx_description
1 polymer ?
#
loop_
_entity_poly.entity_id
_entity_poly.type
_entity_poly.pdbx_seq_one_letter_code
_entity_poly.pdbx_strand_id
1 'polypeptide(L)'
;MKCPNCGTGIHLETDTCDFFAEEGTYGSPGITIEVGFCPECKKPIVITKSGKVLDFDSRGNEILSIDTEQRLYPPQEKPTILDPLIPPKYESLFHESELVNNISPGSSATLSRYLLQMLLHEELHIEKRNLEQELDELEKGSEVPSNLITMLQIMRRVANFGAHPKKSTNTGEIVEVEKGESDIMLELILELFDYLFIKPKQQEQFLKKIEEKYGIKP
;
A
#
# COMPACT_ATOMS: atom_id res chain seq x y z
N MET A 1 -5.67 18.04 -14.02
CA MET A 1 -5.17 16.88 -13.25
C MET A 1 -4.35 15.96 -14.12
N LYS A 2 -3.61 14.99 -13.54
CA LYS A 2 -3.03 13.89 -14.33
C LYS A 2 -4.04 12.74 -14.41
N CYS A 3 -4.20 12.13 -15.57
CA CYS A 3 -5.05 10.96 -15.74
C CYS A 3 -4.50 9.78 -14.93
N PRO A 4 -5.29 9.16 -14.04
CA PRO A 4 -4.84 8.04 -13.23
C PRO A 4 -4.57 6.75 -14.03
N ASN A 5 -5.08 6.67 -15.27
CA ASN A 5 -4.92 5.50 -16.13
C ASN A 5 -3.73 5.56 -17.09
N CYS A 6 -3.41 6.75 -17.63
CA CYS A 6 -2.33 6.90 -18.65
C CYS A 6 -1.26 7.93 -18.27
N GLY A 7 -1.41 8.64 -17.14
CA GLY A 7 -0.44 9.64 -16.67
C GLY A 7 -0.45 10.98 -17.39
N THR A 8 -1.19 11.13 -18.50
CA THR A 8 -1.25 12.37 -19.28
C THR A 8 -1.94 13.49 -18.50
N GLY A 9 -1.43 14.71 -18.60
CA GLY A 9 -2.10 15.91 -18.08
C GLY A 9 -3.38 16.19 -18.85
N ILE A 10 -4.53 16.24 -18.15
CA ILE A 10 -5.84 16.39 -18.77
C ILE A 10 -6.66 17.48 -18.10
N HIS A 11 -7.59 18.08 -18.86
CA HIS A 11 -8.79 18.71 -18.34
C HIS A 11 -9.90 17.68 -18.41
N LEU A 12 -10.46 17.30 -17.25
CA LEU A 12 -11.53 16.30 -17.16
C LEU A 12 -12.88 17.03 -17.22
N GLU A 13 -13.65 16.75 -18.26
CA GLU A 13 -15.06 17.12 -18.33
C GLU A 13 -15.87 16.04 -17.62
N THR A 14 -16.75 16.46 -16.71
CA THR A 14 -17.52 15.53 -15.86
C THR A 14 -19.02 15.84 -15.94
N ASP A 15 -19.81 14.79 -15.98
CA ASP A 15 -21.21 14.83 -15.57
C ASP A 15 -21.28 14.68 -14.06
N THR A 16 -22.20 15.43 -13.42
CA THR A 16 -22.35 15.47 -11.97
C THR A 16 -23.72 14.99 -11.54
N CYS A 17 -23.77 14.32 -10.40
CA CYS A 17 -25.00 13.94 -9.73
C CYS A 17 -24.86 14.21 -8.23
N ASP A 18 -25.80 14.97 -7.68
CA ASP A 18 -25.79 15.41 -6.29
C ASP A 18 -26.85 14.66 -5.48
N PHE A 19 -26.51 14.33 -4.25
CA PHE A 19 -27.38 13.68 -3.29
C PHE A 19 -27.27 14.39 -1.94
N PHE A 20 -28.41 14.68 -1.31
CA PHE A 20 -28.47 15.37 -0.03
C PHE A 20 -29.30 14.57 0.96
N ALA A 21 -28.93 14.62 2.24
CA ALA A 21 -29.70 13.96 3.29
C ALA A 21 -31.06 14.63 3.47
N GLU A 22 -31.10 15.96 3.35
CA GLU A 22 -32.32 16.79 3.36
C GLU A 22 -32.16 17.87 2.30
N GLU A 23 -32.96 17.80 1.23
CA GLU A 23 -32.96 18.78 0.16
C GLU A 23 -33.41 20.16 0.66
N GLY A 24 -32.79 21.21 0.09
CA GLY A 24 -33.15 22.59 0.41
C GLY A 24 -32.80 23.05 1.82
N THR A 25 -31.99 22.29 2.56
CA THR A 25 -31.67 22.59 3.96
C THR A 25 -30.17 22.95 4.15
N TYR A 26 -29.91 24.19 4.64
CA TYR A 26 -28.58 24.62 5.02
C TYR A 26 -27.96 23.69 6.06
N GLY A 27 -26.68 23.33 5.87
CA GLY A 27 -25.94 22.44 6.77
C GLY A 27 -26.28 20.98 6.60
N SER A 28 -27.22 20.61 5.72
CA SER A 28 -27.50 19.21 5.38
C SER A 28 -26.29 18.56 4.77
N PRO A 29 -25.93 17.33 5.19
CA PRO A 29 -24.88 16.56 4.53
C PRO A 29 -25.23 16.26 3.07
N GLY A 30 -24.25 16.40 2.18
CA GLY A 30 -24.41 16.09 0.78
C GLY A 30 -23.17 15.45 0.17
N ILE A 31 -23.37 14.80 -0.97
CA ILE A 31 -22.30 14.19 -1.77
C ILE A 31 -22.57 14.45 -3.25
N THR A 32 -21.55 14.90 -3.95
CA THR A 32 -21.50 15.01 -5.40
C THR A 32 -20.69 13.85 -5.98
N ILE A 33 -21.24 13.17 -6.97
CA ILE A 33 -20.53 12.16 -7.77
C ILE A 33 -20.23 12.78 -9.13
N GLU A 34 -18.96 12.86 -9.48
CA GLU A 34 -18.48 13.34 -10.77
C GLU A 34 -18.01 12.15 -11.60
N VAL A 35 -18.51 12.00 -12.82
CA VAL A 35 -18.12 10.94 -13.74
C VAL A 35 -17.60 11.57 -15.04
N GLY A 36 -16.39 11.22 -15.44
CA GLY A 36 -15.82 11.70 -16.68
C GLY A 36 -14.97 10.63 -17.36
N PHE A 37 -14.57 10.90 -18.61
CA PHE A 37 -13.69 10.02 -19.37
C PHE A 37 -12.42 10.77 -19.77
N CYS A 38 -11.27 10.10 -19.59
CA CYS A 38 -10.01 10.68 -20.04
C CYS A 38 -10.05 10.98 -21.55
N PRO A 39 -9.77 12.21 -22.00
CA PRO A 39 -9.81 12.54 -23.44
C PRO A 39 -8.78 11.75 -24.26
N GLU A 40 -7.68 11.28 -23.65
CA GLU A 40 -6.62 10.52 -24.32
C GLU A 40 -6.89 9.03 -24.34
N CYS A 41 -6.99 8.37 -23.15
CA CYS A 41 -7.10 6.92 -23.08
C CYS A 41 -8.55 6.41 -23.03
N LYS A 42 -9.56 7.30 -23.01
CA LYS A 42 -11.01 7.02 -22.99
C LYS A 42 -11.49 6.20 -21.79
N LYS A 43 -10.64 5.99 -20.79
CA LYS A 43 -11.03 5.24 -19.58
C LYS A 43 -11.81 6.13 -18.61
N PRO A 44 -12.81 5.59 -17.90
CA PRO A 44 -13.61 6.34 -16.94
C PRO A 44 -12.81 6.77 -15.72
N ILE A 45 -13.24 7.89 -15.13
CA ILE A 45 -12.74 8.45 -13.86
C ILE A 45 -13.97 8.86 -13.08
N VAL A 46 -14.08 8.40 -11.83
CA VAL A 46 -15.16 8.74 -10.91
C VAL A 46 -14.57 9.39 -9.67
N ILE A 47 -15.07 10.56 -9.33
CA ILE A 47 -14.65 11.33 -8.16
C ILE A 47 -15.89 11.61 -7.32
N THR A 48 -15.76 11.52 -6.01
CA THR A 48 -16.78 11.98 -5.06
C THR A 48 -16.27 13.16 -4.28
N LYS A 49 -17.17 14.11 -4.03
CA LYS A 49 -16.95 15.24 -3.15
C LYS A 49 -18.05 15.24 -2.12
N SER A 50 -17.73 15.33 -0.85
CA SER A 50 -18.74 15.39 0.22
C SER A 50 -18.53 16.59 1.13
N GLY A 51 -19.62 17.06 1.70
CA GLY A 51 -19.63 18.21 2.57
C GLY A 51 -21.03 18.54 3.09
N LYS A 52 -21.24 19.81 3.40
CA LYS A 52 -22.53 20.32 3.85
C LYS A 52 -23.03 21.39 2.91
N VAL A 53 -24.35 21.53 2.78
CA VAL A 53 -24.96 22.60 2.01
C VAL A 53 -24.60 23.96 2.63
N LEU A 54 -23.83 24.75 1.88
CA LEU A 54 -23.42 26.10 2.30
C LEU A 54 -24.36 27.19 1.76
N ASP A 55 -24.83 27.02 0.54
CA ASP A 55 -25.60 28.06 -0.17
C ASP A 55 -26.42 27.42 -1.30
N PHE A 56 -27.18 28.24 -2.00
CA PHE A 56 -27.95 27.86 -3.17
C PHE A 56 -27.59 28.79 -4.34
N ASP A 57 -27.47 28.23 -5.52
CA ASP A 57 -27.26 29.02 -6.72
C ASP A 57 -28.54 29.82 -7.13
N SER A 58 -28.43 30.64 -8.17
CA SER A 58 -29.53 31.43 -8.69
C SER A 58 -30.71 30.60 -9.23
N ARG A 59 -30.55 29.29 -9.40
CA ARG A 59 -31.58 28.33 -9.83
C ARG A 59 -32.11 27.48 -8.68
N GLY A 60 -31.58 27.69 -7.47
CA GLY A 60 -31.96 26.94 -6.27
C GLY A 60 -31.25 25.61 -6.08
N ASN A 61 -30.17 25.34 -6.84
CA ASN A 61 -29.37 24.14 -6.62
C ASN A 61 -28.42 24.34 -5.42
N GLU A 62 -28.26 23.30 -4.63
CA GLU A 62 -27.39 23.29 -3.46
C GLU A 62 -25.91 23.43 -3.84
N ILE A 63 -25.19 24.27 -3.09
CA ILE A 63 -23.75 24.42 -3.16
C ILE A 63 -23.13 23.79 -1.92
N LEU A 64 -22.32 22.74 -2.12
CA LEU A 64 -21.63 22.05 -1.02
C LEU A 64 -20.34 22.75 -0.63
N SER A 65 -20.04 22.74 0.69
CA SER A 65 -18.64 22.79 1.13
C SER A 65 -17.96 21.52 0.65
N ILE A 66 -16.73 21.61 0.17
CA ILE A 66 -15.97 20.42 -0.15
C ILE A 66 -15.09 20.10 1.07
N ASP A 67 -15.57 19.22 1.95
CA ASP A 67 -14.85 18.78 3.13
C ASP A 67 -13.92 17.61 2.78
N THR A 68 -14.37 16.73 1.85
CA THR A 68 -13.55 15.63 1.34
C THR A 68 -13.72 15.49 -0.18
N GLU A 69 -12.62 15.12 -0.85
CA GLU A 69 -12.61 14.74 -2.26
C GLU A 69 -11.90 13.41 -2.39
N GLN A 70 -12.54 12.42 -3.00
CA GLN A 70 -11.98 11.09 -3.18
C GLN A 70 -12.25 10.56 -4.59
N ARG A 71 -11.21 10.02 -5.23
CA ARG A 71 -11.38 9.28 -6.47
C ARG A 71 -11.82 7.85 -6.16
N LEU A 72 -12.98 7.44 -6.66
CA LEU A 72 -13.49 6.08 -6.54
C LEU A 72 -13.04 5.17 -7.67
N TYR A 73 -12.87 5.72 -8.89
CA TYR A 73 -12.45 4.92 -10.03
C TYR A 73 -11.54 5.69 -10.99
N PRO A 74 -10.44 5.08 -11.49
CA PRO A 74 -9.86 3.89 -10.89
C PRO A 74 -9.47 4.18 -9.45
N PRO A 75 -9.33 3.15 -8.60
CA PRO A 75 -8.88 3.34 -7.22
C PRO A 75 -7.61 4.18 -7.20
N GLN A 76 -7.36 4.91 -6.12
CA GLN A 76 -6.25 5.87 -6.05
C GLN A 76 -4.90 5.24 -6.34
N GLU A 77 -4.73 3.98 -6.02
CA GLU A 77 -3.53 3.22 -6.31
C GLU A 77 -3.92 1.92 -7.02
N LYS A 78 -3.23 1.61 -8.13
CA LYS A 78 -3.28 0.26 -8.68
C LYS A 78 -2.51 -0.63 -7.71
N PRO A 79 -3.03 -1.81 -7.37
CA PRO A 79 -2.26 -2.75 -6.59
C PRO A 79 -0.92 -3.03 -7.29
N THR A 80 0.12 -3.15 -6.52
CA THR A 80 1.45 -3.54 -7.01
C THR A 80 1.33 -4.86 -7.78
N ILE A 81 1.85 -4.91 -9.00
CA ILE A 81 1.88 -6.15 -9.76
C ILE A 81 3.03 -6.98 -9.22
N LEU A 82 2.72 -8.08 -8.57
CA LEU A 82 3.69 -9.00 -8.03
C LEU A 82 4.07 -10.07 -9.07
N ASP A 83 5.30 -10.61 -8.92
CA ASP A 83 5.77 -11.71 -9.78
C ASP A 83 4.95 -12.98 -9.49
N PRO A 84 4.52 -13.74 -10.51
CA PRO A 84 3.76 -14.99 -10.33
C PRO A 84 4.50 -16.09 -9.54
N LEU A 85 5.78 -15.93 -9.28
CA LEU A 85 6.57 -16.84 -8.43
C LEU A 85 6.26 -16.65 -6.93
N ILE A 86 5.64 -15.53 -6.55
CA ILE A 86 5.25 -15.26 -5.16
C ILE A 86 4.00 -16.10 -4.84
N PRO A 87 4.03 -16.91 -3.77
CA PRO A 87 2.87 -17.72 -3.39
C PRO A 87 1.61 -16.86 -3.09
N PRO A 88 0.43 -17.28 -3.56
CA PRO A 88 -0.80 -16.48 -3.44
C PRO A 88 -1.18 -16.08 -2.00
N LYS A 89 -0.78 -16.85 -1.00
CA LYS A 89 -1.01 -16.53 0.42
C LYS A 89 -0.28 -15.25 0.86
N TYR A 90 0.95 -15.04 0.37
CA TYR A 90 1.75 -13.85 0.66
C TYR A 90 1.29 -12.66 -0.20
N GLU A 91 0.98 -12.91 -1.47
CA GLU A 91 0.41 -11.91 -2.38
C GLU A 91 -0.88 -11.31 -1.81
N SER A 92 -1.82 -12.16 -1.35
CA SER A 92 -3.08 -11.71 -0.75
C SER A 92 -2.87 -10.81 0.46
N LEU A 93 -1.97 -11.19 1.37
CA LEU A 93 -1.70 -10.42 2.59
C LEU A 93 -0.94 -9.12 2.29
N PHE A 94 -0.04 -9.14 1.29
CA PHE A 94 0.63 -7.94 0.82
C PHE A 94 -0.37 -6.93 0.27
N HIS A 95 -1.27 -7.37 -0.61
CA HIS A 95 -2.31 -6.48 -1.17
C HIS A 95 -3.28 -5.96 -0.12
N GLU A 96 -3.63 -6.76 0.89
CA GLU A 96 -4.44 -6.29 2.01
C GLU A 96 -3.71 -5.18 2.77
N SER A 97 -2.41 -5.36 3.05
CA SER A 97 -1.59 -4.35 3.71
C SER A 97 -1.48 -3.07 2.86
N GLU A 98 -1.28 -3.20 1.55
CA GLU A 98 -1.22 -2.09 0.60
C GLU A 98 -2.55 -1.31 0.54
N LEU A 99 -3.68 -2.00 0.49
CA LEU A 99 -5.01 -1.38 0.44
C LEU A 99 -5.32 -0.54 1.69
N VAL A 100 -4.98 -1.04 2.87
CA VAL A 100 -5.27 -0.33 4.12
C VAL A 100 -4.26 0.79 4.40
N ASN A 101 -3.15 0.84 3.71
CA ASN A 101 -2.07 1.81 3.95
C ASN A 101 -2.53 3.27 3.82
N ASN A 102 -3.41 3.55 2.86
CA ASN A 102 -3.97 4.88 2.66
C ASN A 102 -5.04 5.26 3.68
N ILE A 103 -5.62 4.29 4.38
CA ILE A 103 -6.69 4.48 5.36
C ILE A 103 -6.11 4.48 6.77
N SER A 104 -5.20 3.55 7.04
CA SER A 104 -4.60 3.34 8.36
C SER A 104 -3.15 2.82 8.22
N PRO A 105 -2.15 3.71 8.21
CA PRO A 105 -0.75 3.31 8.16
C PRO A 105 -0.36 2.33 9.27
N GLY A 106 -0.89 2.51 10.49
CA GLY A 106 -0.65 1.60 11.61
C GLY A 106 -1.20 0.19 11.37
N SER A 107 -2.36 0.06 10.71
CA SER A 107 -2.92 -1.24 10.33
C SER A 107 -2.08 -1.89 9.23
N SER A 108 -1.65 -1.13 8.23
CA SER A 108 -0.73 -1.59 7.20
C SER A 108 0.59 -2.10 7.79
N ALA A 109 1.19 -1.35 8.69
CA ALA A 109 2.40 -1.75 9.40
C ALA A 109 2.20 -3.06 10.20
N THR A 110 1.02 -3.25 10.80
CA THR A 110 0.70 -4.48 11.53
C THR A 110 0.57 -5.69 10.61
N LEU A 111 -0.10 -5.53 9.46
CA LEU A 111 -0.21 -6.58 8.45
C LEU A 111 1.14 -6.92 7.82
N SER A 112 1.94 -5.90 7.49
CA SER A 112 3.31 -6.08 6.97
C SER A 112 4.20 -6.81 7.96
N ARG A 113 4.07 -6.51 9.25
CA ARG A 113 4.77 -7.26 10.31
C ARG A 113 4.35 -8.71 10.36
N TYR A 114 3.04 -8.99 10.29
CA TYR A 114 2.52 -10.35 10.26
C TYR A 114 3.04 -11.12 9.04
N LEU A 115 3.03 -10.48 7.85
CA LEU A 115 3.59 -11.04 6.63
C LEU A 115 5.09 -11.34 6.76
N LEU A 116 5.87 -10.42 7.35
CA LEU A 116 7.29 -10.66 7.64
C LEU A 116 7.48 -11.89 8.52
N GLN A 117 6.70 -12.04 9.60
CA GLN A 117 6.81 -13.22 10.48
C GLN A 117 6.46 -14.52 9.75
N MET A 118 5.43 -14.51 8.89
CA MET A 118 5.12 -15.67 8.04
C MET A 118 6.30 -16.05 7.14
N LEU A 119 6.97 -15.08 6.50
CA LEU A 119 8.14 -15.34 5.65
C LEU A 119 9.31 -15.88 6.46
N LEU A 120 9.57 -15.35 7.66
CA LEU A 120 10.62 -15.87 8.55
C LEU A 120 10.34 -17.31 9.00
N HIS A 121 9.10 -17.62 9.37
CA HIS A 121 8.72 -18.95 9.87
C HIS A 121 8.72 -20.01 8.75
N GLU A 122 8.06 -19.69 7.64
CA GLU A 122 7.75 -20.71 6.64
C GLU A 122 8.85 -20.87 5.58
N GLU A 123 9.53 -19.78 5.20
CA GLU A 123 10.53 -19.80 4.14
C GLU A 123 11.97 -19.85 4.68
N LEU A 124 12.23 -19.17 5.80
CA LEU A 124 13.56 -19.15 6.42
C LEU A 124 13.67 -20.07 7.63
N HIS A 125 12.58 -20.72 8.05
CA HIS A 125 12.52 -21.66 9.18
C HIS A 125 13.02 -21.07 10.50
N ILE A 126 12.80 -19.74 10.69
CA ILE A 126 13.15 -19.01 11.90
C ILE A 126 11.85 -18.72 12.66
N GLU A 127 11.63 -19.44 13.75
CA GLU A 127 10.50 -19.24 14.64
C GLU A 127 11.01 -19.04 16.08
N LYS A 128 10.75 -17.86 16.65
CA LYS A 128 11.11 -17.51 18.03
C LYS A 128 9.90 -16.89 18.72
N ARG A 129 10.07 -16.52 19.98
CA ARG A 129 9.00 -15.97 20.82
C ARG A 129 8.42 -14.65 20.28
N ASN A 130 9.22 -13.85 19.58
CA ASN A 130 8.83 -12.55 19.01
C ASN A 130 9.74 -12.16 17.83
N LEU A 131 9.27 -11.22 17.03
CA LEU A 131 9.99 -10.74 15.85
C LEU A 131 11.42 -10.25 16.17
N GLU A 132 11.65 -9.68 17.34
CA GLU A 132 12.97 -9.21 17.77
C GLU A 132 13.98 -10.36 17.80
N GLN A 133 13.60 -11.48 18.44
CA GLN A 133 14.45 -12.66 18.52
C GLN A 133 14.59 -13.39 17.18
N GLU A 134 13.57 -13.30 16.33
CA GLU A 134 13.62 -13.85 14.96
C GLU A 134 14.63 -13.10 14.11
N LEU A 135 14.63 -11.76 14.16
CA LEU A 135 15.61 -10.94 13.44
C LEU A 135 17.03 -11.06 14.01
N ASP A 136 17.16 -11.22 15.34
CA ASP A 136 18.46 -11.48 15.96
C ASP A 136 19.02 -12.86 15.55
N GLU A 137 18.17 -13.85 15.32
CA GLU A 137 18.58 -15.15 14.80
C GLU A 137 18.96 -15.09 13.33
N LEU A 138 18.19 -14.33 12.53
CA LEU A 138 18.49 -14.08 11.12
C LEU A 138 19.87 -13.45 10.94
N GLU A 139 20.23 -12.50 11.82
CA GLU A 139 21.54 -11.82 11.78
C GLU A 139 22.72 -12.78 12.05
N LYS A 140 22.51 -13.80 12.87
CA LYS A 140 23.53 -14.83 13.17
C LYS A 140 23.69 -15.84 12.03
N GLY A 141 22.65 -16.04 11.23
CA GLY A 141 22.67 -16.89 10.05
C GLY A 141 23.40 -16.20 8.89
N SER A 142 24.22 -16.95 8.15
CA SER A 142 25.03 -16.39 7.05
C SER A 142 24.36 -16.40 5.68
N GLU A 143 23.10 -16.84 5.61
CA GLU A 143 22.42 -17.08 4.32
C GLU A 143 21.80 -15.84 3.72
N VAL A 144 21.35 -14.88 4.55
CA VAL A 144 20.69 -13.65 4.10
C VAL A 144 21.69 -12.52 3.91
N PRO A 145 21.64 -11.76 2.80
CA PRO A 145 22.54 -10.64 2.56
C PRO A 145 22.49 -9.60 3.69
N SER A 146 23.66 -9.10 4.12
CA SER A 146 23.79 -8.17 5.25
C SER A 146 23.03 -6.86 5.06
N ASN A 147 22.89 -6.36 3.82
CA ASN A 147 22.08 -5.18 3.51
C ASN A 147 20.59 -5.44 3.80
N LEU A 148 20.08 -6.62 3.45
CA LEU A 148 18.69 -6.98 3.74
C LEU A 148 18.45 -7.14 5.25
N ILE A 149 19.39 -7.75 5.98
CA ILE A 149 19.35 -7.83 7.44
C ILE A 149 19.27 -6.41 8.06
N THR A 150 20.12 -5.49 7.58
CA THR A 150 20.12 -4.10 8.05
C THR A 150 18.75 -3.43 7.82
N MET A 151 18.15 -3.61 6.65
CA MET A 151 16.81 -3.09 6.34
C MET A 151 15.76 -3.67 7.28
N LEU A 152 15.78 -4.97 7.53
CA LEU A 152 14.85 -5.65 8.44
C LEU A 152 14.99 -5.18 9.89
N GLN A 153 16.21 -4.86 10.35
CA GLN A 153 16.43 -4.27 11.67
C GLN A 153 15.84 -2.86 11.79
N ILE A 154 15.82 -2.07 10.70
CA ILE A 154 15.14 -0.77 10.66
C ILE A 154 13.62 -0.98 10.73
N MET A 155 13.08 -1.92 9.93
CA MET A 155 11.67 -2.28 9.93
C MET A 155 11.15 -2.70 11.31
N ARG A 156 11.97 -3.41 12.08
CA ARG A 156 11.66 -3.77 13.47
C ARG A 156 11.25 -2.58 14.33
N ARG A 157 11.93 -1.43 14.18
CA ARG A 157 11.62 -0.22 14.94
C ARG A 157 10.24 0.32 14.58
N VAL A 158 9.94 0.42 13.29
CA VAL A 158 8.65 0.89 12.76
C VAL A 158 7.52 -0.08 13.12
N ALA A 159 7.70 -1.38 12.89
CA ALA A 159 6.71 -2.41 13.19
C ALA A 159 6.30 -2.47 14.68
N ASN A 160 7.22 -2.15 15.59
CA ASN A 160 6.91 -2.10 17.01
C ASN A 160 5.98 -0.94 17.40
N PHE A 161 5.97 0.17 16.64
CA PHE A 161 5.03 1.27 16.88
C PHE A 161 3.60 0.92 16.47
N GLY A 162 3.40 0.21 15.36
CA GLY A 162 2.08 -0.21 14.89
C GLY A 162 1.39 -1.25 15.78
N ALA A 163 2.17 -2.17 16.38
CA ALA A 163 1.63 -3.25 17.21
C ALA A 163 1.42 -2.87 18.68
N HIS A 164 2.19 -1.91 19.20
CA HIS A 164 2.12 -1.48 20.59
C HIS A 164 2.26 0.05 20.64
N PRO A 165 1.16 0.78 20.91
CA PRO A 165 1.24 2.23 21.03
C PRO A 165 2.22 2.61 22.15
N LYS A 166 3.34 3.22 21.76
CA LYS A 166 4.30 3.79 22.71
C LYS A 166 3.89 5.21 23.02
N LYS A 167 3.85 5.54 24.29
CA LYS A 167 3.74 6.94 24.70
C LYS A 167 5.07 7.64 24.46
N SER A 168 5.03 8.79 23.82
CA SER A 168 6.18 9.68 23.74
C SER A 168 6.69 9.98 25.16
N THR A 169 7.99 9.79 25.40
CA THR A 169 8.61 10.11 26.69
C THR A 169 8.57 11.60 27.03
N ASN A 170 8.40 12.46 26.02
CA ASN A 170 8.39 13.91 26.17
C ASN A 170 6.99 14.50 26.29
N THR A 171 5.99 13.97 25.57
CA THR A 171 4.64 14.54 25.53
C THR A 171 3.58 13.64 26.15
N GLY A 172 3.89 12.35 26.38
CA GLY A 172 2.91 11.36 26.86
C GLY A 172 1.86 10.94 25.82
N GLU A 173 1.95 11.48 24.60
CA GLU A 173 1.06 11.15 23.48
C GLU A 173 1.40 9.80 22.88
N ILE A 174 0.40 9.15 22.28
CA ILE A 174 0.59 7.90 21.52
C ILE A 174 1.33 8.25 20.23
N VAL A 175 2.46 7.59 19.99
CA VAL A 175 3.19 7.71 18.72
C VAL A 175 2.50 6.82 17.70
N GLU A 176 1.95 7.42 16.67
CA GLU A 176 1.31 6.73 15.54
C GLU A 176 2.34 6.46 14.44
N VAL A 177 2.11 5.40 13.67
CA VAL A 177 2.89 5.11 12.46
C VAL A 177 2.47 6.09 11.37
N GLU A 178 3.44 6.78 10.79
CA GLU A 178 3.21 7.67 9.65
C GLU A 178 3.15 6.87 8.34
N LYS A 179 2.46 7.43 7.33
CA LYS A 179 2.34 6.75 6.01
C LYS A 179 3.71 6.43 5.41
N GLY A 180 4.68 7.32 5.47
CA GLY A 180 6.02 7.08 4.96
C GLY A 180 6.75 5.90 5.62
N GLU A 181 6.46 5.62 6.88
CA GLU A 181 7.02 4.47 7.60
C GLU A 181 6.39 3.16 7.15
N SER A 182 5.06 3.14 6.95
CA SER A 182 4.36 1.95 6.43
C SER A 182 4.68 1.68 4.96
N ASP A 183 4.91 2.72 4.13
CA ASP A 183 5.38 2.59 2.75
C ASP A 183 6.74 1.86 2.71
N ILE A 184 7.69 2.26 3.56
CA ILE A 184 8.99 1.59 3.68
C ILE A 184 8.84 0.12 4.08
N MET A 185 7.88 -0.22 4.94
CA MET A 185 7.63 -1.62 5.31
C MET A 185 7.15 -2.45 4.12
N LEU A 186 6.27 -1.91 3.28
CA LEU A 186 5.83 -2.57 2.05
C LEU A 186 7.00 -2.76 1.07
N GLU A 187 7.85 -1.75 0.87
CA GLU A 187 9.04 -1.86 0.04
C GLU A 187 10.00 -2.95 0.54
N LEU A 188 10.21 -3.05 1.85
CA LEU A 188 11.05 -4.11 2.45
C LEU A 188 10.47 -5.52 2.25
N ILE A 189 9.15 -5.68 2.27
CA ILE A 189 8.52 -6.96 1.92
C ILE A 189 8.79 -7.31 0.45
N LEU A 190 8.74 -6.33 -0.47
CA LEU A 190 9.07 -6.58 -1.88
C LEU A 190 10.53 -7.04 -2.05
N GLU A 191 11.48 -6.44 -1.34
CA GLU A 191 12.87 -6.88 -1.34
C GLU A 191 13.03 -8.32 -0.80
N LEU A 192 12.24 -8.70 0.22
CA LEU A 192 12.21 -10.08 0.70
C LEU A 192 11.61 -11.05 -0.32
N PHE A 193 10.56 -10.67 -1.01
CA PHE A 193 9.97 -11.48 -2.07
C PHE A 193 10.97 -11.70 -3.21
N ASP A 194 11.69 -10.65 -3.61
CA ASP A 194 12.74 -10.76 -4.62
C ASP A 194 13.84 -11.74 -4.19
N TYR A 195 14.30 -11.63 -2.96
CA TYR A 195 15.31 -12.50 -2.40
C TYR A 195 14.86 -13.97 -2.29
N LEU A 196 13.65 -14.22 -1.78
CA LEU A 196 13.17 -15.56 -1.47
C LEU A 196 12.64 -16.31 -2.70
N PHE A 197 11.96 -15.62 -3.62
CA PHE A 197 11.22 -16.30 -4.70
C PHE A 197 11.78 -16.01 -6.09
N ILE A 198 12.21 -14.78 -6.36
CA ILE A 198 12.54 -14.33 -7.72
C ILE A 198 14.02 -14.62 -8.04
N LYS A 199 14.94 -14.11 -7.24
CA LYS A 199 16.39 -14.29 -7.45
C LYS A 199 16.85 -15.74 -7.54
N PRO A 200 16.41 -16.66 -6.66
CA PRO A 200 16.81 -18.06 -6.76
C PRO A 200 16.41 -18.69 -8.09
N LYS A 201 15.20 -18.36 -8.57
CA LYS A 201 14.68 -18.86 -9.85
C LYS A 201 15.43 -18.30 -11.05
N GLN A 202 15.74 -17.02 -11.01
CA GLN A 202 16.55 -16.37 -12.05
C GLN A 202 17.97 -16.97 -12.11
N GLN A 203 18.58 -17.23 -10.97
CA GLN A 203 19.90 -17.86 -10.88
C GLN A 203 19.86 -19.29 -11.43
N GLU A 204 18.84 -20.09 -11.07
CA GLU A 204 18.65 -21.43 -11.63
C GLU A 204 18.54 -21.40 -13.17
N GLN A 205 17.72 -20.49 -13.69
CA GLN A 205 17.57 -20.33 -15.14
C GLN A 205 18.85 -19.87 -15.82
N PHE A 206 19.61 -19.01 -15.18
CA PHE A 206 20.89 -18.55 -15.70
C PHE A 206 21.93 -19.67 -15.73
N LEU A 207 22.02 -20.47 -14.67
CA LEU A 207 22.89 -21.66 -14.63
C LEU A 207 22.55 -22.65 -15.74
N LYS A 208 21.28 -22.97 -15.94
CA LYS A 208 20.83 -23.84 -17.05
C LYS A 208 21.26 -23.31 -18.41
N LYS A 209 21.17 -21.99 -18.66
CA LYS A 209 21.66 -21.40 -19.91
C LYS A 209 23.16 -21.53 -20.10
N ILE A 210 23.93 -21.45 -19.00
CA ILE A 210 25.40 -21.67 -19.04
C ILE A 210 25.70 -23.13 -19.37
N GLU A 211 25.02 -24.06 -18.69
CA GLU A 211 25.19 -25.51 -18.93
C GLU A 211 24.90 -25.87 -20.39
N GLU A 212 23.75 -25.39 -20.92
CA GLU A 212 23.37 -25.62 -22.32
C GLU A 212 24.40 -25.05 -23.30
N LYS A 213 24.92 -23.84 -23.02
CA LYS A 213 25.84 -23.16 -23.94
C LYS A 213 27.27 -23.70 -23.93
N TYR A 214 27.76 -24.10 -22.76
CA TYR A 214 29.16 -24.45 -22.57
C TYR A 214 29.39 -25.94 -22.24
N GLY A 215 28.33 -26.72 -22.03
CA GLY A 215 28.43 -28.16 -21.71
C GLY A 215 29.07 -28.43 -20.34
N ILE A 216 29.11 -27.45 -19.45
CA ILE A 216 29.70 -27.55 -18.12
C ILE A 216 28.58 -27.88 -17.15
N LYS A 217 28.66 -29.06 -16.49
CA LYS A 217 27.79 -29.39 -15.36
C LYS A 217 28.45 -28.85 -14.07
N PRO A 218 27.70 -28.27 -13.14
CA PRO A 218 28.21 -27.80 -11.85
C PRO A 218 28.70 -28.92 -10.98
#